data_7c3b729ab897f516e3e02af7c86d03df
#
_entry.id   7c3b729ab897f516e3e02af7c86d03df
#
_cell.length_a   1.000
_cell.length_b   1.000
_cell.length_c   1.000
_cell.angle_alpha   90.00
_cell.angle_beta   90.00
_cell.angle_gamma   90.00
#
_symmetry.space_group_name_H-M   'P 1'
#
loop_
_entity.id
_entity.type
_entity.pdbx_description
1 polymer ?
#
loop_
_entity_poly.entity_id
_entity_poly.type
_entity_poly.pdbx_seq_one_letter_code
_entity_poly.pdbx_strand_id
1 'polypeptide(L)'
;MATHSANKTDVYLKRFIAGVEKRNPGEQEFHQAVAEVAETVFPYIADKQIYHKMQIMERMAEPDRVIMFRVPWTDDEGNIRNQRGYRVQFNNSIGPYKGGLRFHPSVNLSVLKFLGFEQTFKNSLTGLPMGGGKGGSDFNPKGKSDNEVMRFCQSFMTEL
;
A
#
# COMPACT_ATOMS: atom_id res chain seq x y z
N MET A 1 -32.79 -11.17 17.42
CA MET A 1 -32.37 -10.76 16.07
C MET A 1 -30.92 -10.29 15.99
N ALA A 2 -30.30 -9.76 17.03
CA ALA A 2 -28.90 -9.28 17.04
C ALA A 2 -27.82 -10.38 16.86
N THR A 3 -28.02 -11.55 17.43
CA THR A 3 -27.04 -12.67 17.40
C THR A 3 -26.88 -13.31 16.02
N HIS A 4 -27.90 -13.24 15.15
CA HIS A 4 -27.82 -13.84 13.81
C HIS A 4 -27.11 -12.93 12.81
N SER A 5 -27.15 -11.61 13.00
CA SER A 5 -26.42 -10.61 12.20
C SER A 5 -24.93 -10.61 12.50
N ALA A 6 -24.54 -10.67 13.77
CA ALA A 6 -23.14 -10.74 14.21
C ALA A 6 -22.42 -11.97 13.62
N ASN A 7 -23.06 -13.14 13.61
CA ASN A 7 -22.49 -14.37 13.05
C ASN A 7 -22.21 -14.29 11.54
N LYS A 8 -23.08 -13.62 10.78
CA LYS A 8 -22.87 -13.42 9.33
C LYS A 8 -21.73 -12.46 9.03
N THR A 9 -21.61 -11.37 9.78
CA THR A 9 -20.54 -10.40 9.64
C THR A 9 -19.17 -11.04 9.89
N ASP A 10 -19.05 -11.84 10.96
CA ASP A 10 -17.81 -12.54 11.29
C ASP A 10 -17.41 -13.57 10.23
N VAL A 11 -18.36 -14.30 9.67
CA VAL A 11 -18.09 -15.26 8.59
C VAL A 11 -17.61 -14.54 7.34
N TYR A 12 -18.22 -13.40 7.02
CA TYR A 12 -17.83 -12.61 5.84
C TYR A 12 -16.44 -12.00 6.02
N LEU A 13 -16.17 -11.41 7.19
CA LEU A 13 -14.86 -10.85 7.55
C LEU A 13 -13.75 -11.90 7.43
N LYS A 14 -13.92 -13.07 8.05
CA LYS A 14 -12.94 -14.16 7.97
C LYS A 14 -12.69 -14.62 6.55
N ARG A 15 -13.74 -14.76 5.73
CA ARG A 15 -13.62 -15.13 4.31
C ARG A 15 -12.86 -14.06 3.52
N PHE A 16 -13.14 -12.79 3.77
CA PHE A 16 -12.45 -11.66 3.14
C PHE A 16 -10.95 -11.67 3.46
N ILE A 17 -10.59 -11.74 4.76
CA ILE A 17 -9.19 -11.77 5.21
C ILE A 17 -8.45 -12.97 4.57
N ALA A 18 -9.01 -14.16 4.65
CA ALA A 18 -8.42 -15.34 4.02
C ALA A 18 -8.24 -15.19 2.50
N GLY A 19 -9.15 -14.48 1.84
CA GLY A 19 -9.03 -14.13 0.42
C GLY A 19 -7.85 -13.20 0.13
N VAL A 20 -7.65 -12.17 0.96
CA VAL A 20 -6.53 -11.23 0.86
C VAL A 20 -5.20 -11.95 1.10
N GLU A 21 -5.09 -12.77 2.14
CA GLU A 21 -3.89 -13.55 2.46
C GLU A 21 -3.50 -14.50 1.31
N LYS A 22 -4.49 -15.20 0.76
CA LYS A 22 -4.27 -16.13 -0.36
C LYS A 22 -3.74 -15.42 -1.62
N ARG A 23 -4.19 -14.21 -1.89
CA ARG A 23 -3.77 -13.43 -3.09
C ARG A 23 -2.43 -12.73 -2.90
N ASN A 24 -1.99 -12.53 -1.67
CA ASN A 24 -0.78 -11.76 -1.32
C ASN A 24 0.13 -12.58 -0.39
N PRO A 25 0.64 -13.73 -0.85
CA PRO A 25 1.42 -14.63 0.00
C PRO A 25 2.69 -13.96 0.52
N GLY A 26 2.93 -14.04 1.84
CA GLY A 26 4.12 -13.50 2.49
C GLY A 26 4.08 -12.00 2.80
N GLU A 27 2.99 -11.30 2.49
CA GLU A 27 2.85 -9.85 2.71
C GLU A 27 2.20 -9.53 4.07
N GLN A 28 2.87 -9.89 5.17
CA GLN A 28 2.30 -9.84 6.52
C GLN A 28 1.88 -8.45 6.96
N GLU A 29 2.68 -7.41 6.69
CA GLU A 29 2.36 -6.03 7.04
C GLU A 29 1.10 -5.54 6.31
N PHE A 30 0.95 -5.96 5.06
CA PHE A 30 -0.26 -5.65 4.29
C PHE A 30 -1.49 -6.40 4.82
N HIS A 31 -1.35 -7.69 5.15
CA HIS A 31 -2.45 -8.48 5.74
C HIS A 31 -2.96 -7.86 7.04
N GLN A 32 -2.04 -7.46 7.93
CA GLN A 32 -2.39 -6.85 9.20
C GLN A 32 -3.16 -5.54 8.98
N ALA A 33 -2.67 -4.64 8.14
CA ALA A 33 -3.32 -3.36 7.88
C ALA A 33 -4.72 -3.53 7.28
N VAL A 34 -4.89 -4.49 6.35
CA VAL A 34 -6.21 -4.79 5.77
C VAL A 34 -7.16 -5.38 6.82
N ALA A 35 -6.68 -6.27 7.69
CA ALA A 35 -7.48 -6.87 8.75
C ALA A 35 -7.99 -5.81 9.73
N GLU A 36 -7.12 -4.92 10.24
CA GLU A 36 -7.46 -3.85 11.17
C GLU A 36 -8.55 -2.91 10.61
N VAL A 37 -8.43 -2.52 9.34
CA VAL A 37 -9.45 -1.69 8.68
C VAL A 37 -10.74 -2.48 8.48
N ALA A 38 -10.65 -3.72 8.03
CA ALA A 38 -11.81 -4.57 7.77
C ALA A 38 -12.63 -4.83 9.03
N GLU A 39 -11.98 -5.14 10.17
CA GLU A 39 -12.65 -5.32 11.47
C GLU A 39 -13.49 -4.10 11.87
N THR A 40 -13.03 -2.90 11.52
CA THR A 40 -13.73 -1.65 11.82
C THR A 40 -14.85 -1.36 10.82
N VAL A 41 -14.64 -1.64 9.53
CA VAL A 41 -15.56 -1.25 8.45
C VAL A 41 -16.69 -2.27 8.25
N PHE A 42 -16.42 -3.58 8.39
CA PHE A 42 -17.43 -4.62 8.14
C PHE A 42 -18.70 -4.48 8.99
N PRO A 43 -18.64 -4.19 10.31
CA PRO A 43 -19.86 -3.96 11.08
C PRO A 43 -20.75 -2.84 10.52
N TYR A 44 -20.11 -1.80 9.96
CA TYR A 44 -20.81 -0.65 9.40
C TYR A 44 -21.49 -0.94 8.04
N ILE A 45 -20.94 -1.86 7.25
CA ILE A 45 -21.46 -2.19 5.91
C ILE A 45 -22.22 -3.52 5.87
N ALA A 46 -22.28 -4.27 6.98
CA ALA A 46 -22.80 -5.64 7.03
C ALA A 46 -24.25 -5.78 6.55
N ASP A 47 -25.09 -4.80 6.83
CA ASP A 47 -26.50 -4.74 6.42
C ASP A 47 -26.72 -4.14 5.02
N LYS A 48 -25.67 -3.59 4.40
CA LYS A 48 -25.75 -2.90 3.12
C LYS A 48 -25.38 -3.83 1.95
N GLN A 49 -26.36 -4.60 1.50
CA GLN A 49 -26.17 -5.60 0.43
C GLN A 49 -25.49 -5.06 -0.84
N ILE A 50 -25.68 -3.77 -1.15
CA ILE A 50 -25.08 -3.13 -2.32
C ILE A 50 -23.52 -3.19 -2.25
N TYR A 51 -22.90 -2.98 -1.08
CA TYR A 51 -21.46 -3.01 -0.93
C TYR A 51 -20.90 -4.42 -1.12
N HIS A 52 -21.61 -5.45 -0.63
CA HIS A 52 -21.23 -6.85 -0.84
C HIS A 52 -21.37 -7.24 -2.32
N LYS A 53 -22.49 -6.87 -2.97
CA LYS A 53 -22.71 -7.14 -4.40
C LYS A 53 -21.66 -6.48 -5.29
N MET A 54 -21.23 -5.29 -4.94
CA MET A 54 -20.21 -4.52 -5.65
C MET A 54 -18.76 -4.90 -5.26
N GLN A 55 -18.57 -5.83 -4.34
CA GLN A 55 -17.27 -6.27 -3.82
C GLN A 55 -16.36 -5.08 -3.40
N ILE A 56 -16.94 -4.13 -2.67
CA ILE A 56 -16.25 -2.87 -2.35
C ILE A 56 -14.98 -3.13 -1.54
N MET A 57 -15.05 -3.98 -0.52
CA MET A 57 -13.88 -4.28 0.33
C MET A 57 -12.80 -5.02 -0.44
N GLU A 58 -13.17 -5.97 -1.28
CA GLU A 58 -12.23 -6.72 -2.13
C GLU A 58 -11.51 -5.79 -3.11
N ARG A 59 -12.23 -4.86 -3.71
CA ARG A 59 -11.66 -3.84 -4.61
C ARG A 59 -10.79 -2.83 -3.88
N MET A 60 -11.17 -2.45 -2.66
CA MET A 60 -10.37 -1.53 -1.84
C MET A 60 -9.11 -2.16 -1.28
N ALA A 61 -9.05 -3.48 -1.15
CA ALA A 61 -7.86 -4.21 -0.72
C ALA A 61 -6.93 -4.61 -1.88
N GLU A 62 -7.22 -4.19 -3.11
CA GLU A 62 -6.39 -4.48 -4.29
C GLU A 62 -5.86 -3.17 -4.88
N PRO A 63 -4.54 -3.00 -5.06
CA PRO A 63 -4.00 -1.81 -5.71
C PRO A 63 -4.36 -1.79 -7.20
N ASP A 64 -4.63 -0.60 -7.74
CA ASP A 64 -4.88 -0.42 -9.17
C ASP A 64 -3.66 -0.82 -10.00
N ARG A 65 -2.44 -0.51 -9.51
CA ARG A 65 -1.19 -0.89 -10.18
C ARG A 65 0.01 -0.83 -9.23
N VAL A 66 0.93 -1.78 -9.40
CA VAL A 66 2.25 -1.78 -8.77
C VAL A 66 3.32 -1.71 -9.86
N ILE A 67 4.24 -0.77 -9.71
CA ILE A 67 5.44 -0.65 -10.55
C ILE A 67 6.63 -0.98 -9.67
N MET A 68 7.47 -1.91 -10.12
CA MET A 68 8.73 -2.26 -9.47
C MET A 68 9.86 -2.07 -10.50
N PHE A 69 10.91 -1.38 -10.09
CA PHE A 69 12.00 -1.01 -10.99
C PHE A 69 13.36 -1.09 -10.30
N ARG A 70 14.39 -1.18 -11.11
CA ARG A 70 15.79 -1.17 -10.68
C ARG A 70 16.30 0.27 -10.62
N VAL A 71 17.03 0.61 -9.53
CA VAL A 71 17.61 1.93 -9.32
C VAL A 71 19.15 1.79 -9.22
N PRO A 72 19.89 1.84 -10.34
CA PRO A 72 21.35 1.87 -10.33
C PRO A 72 21.84 3.28 -9.99
N TRP A 73 22.87 3.37 -9.14
CA TRP A 73 23.51 4.63 -8.79
C TRP A 73 24.98 4.39 -8.45
N THR A 74 25.81 5.44 -8.45
CA THR A 74 27.25 5.33 -8.19
C THR A 74 27.56 5.94 -6.83
N ASP A 75 28.30 5.21 -5.98
CA ASP A 75 28.78 5.73 -4.70
C ASP A 75 29.98 6.70 -4.89
N ASP A 76 30.46 7.28 -3.79
CA ASP A 76 31.57 8.24 -3.84
C ASP A 76 32.91 7.59 -4.19
N GLU A 77 33.02 6.27 -4.06
CA GLU A 77 34.19 5.47 -4.45
C GLU A 77 34.14 5.05 -5.93
N GLY A 78 33.10 5.41 -6.66
CA GLY A 78 32.91 5.07 -8.07
C GLY A 78 32.29 3.68 -8.30
N ASN A 79 31.86 2.97 -7.26
CA ASN A 79 31.22 1.67 -7.42
C ASN A 79 29.76 1.81 -7.80
N ILE A 80 29.30 0.96 -8.72
CA ILE A 80 27.89 0.87 -9.08
C ILE A 80 27.13 0.09 -7.99
N ARG A 81 26.11 0.72 -7.44
CA ARG A 81 25.16 0.16 -6.50
C ARG A 81 23.80 -0.03 -7.18
N ASN A 82 23.00 -0.93 -6.65
CA ASN A 82 21.70 -1.22 -7.21
C ASN A 82 20.68 -1.43 -6.09
N GLN A 83 19.61 -0.66 -6.12
CA GLN A 83 18.45 -0.77 -5.23
C GLN A 83 17.20 -1.13 -6.00
N ARG A 84 16.18 -1.54 -5.28
CA ARG A 84 14.85 -1.80 -5.82
C ARG A 84 13.93 -0.63 -5.48
N GLY A 85 13.34 -0.05 -6.51
CA GLY A 85 12.33 0.98 -6.39
C GLY A 85 10.92 0.43 -6.59
N TYR A 86 9.93 1.08 -5.96
CA TYR A 86 8.52 0.74 -6.07
C TYR A 86 7.66 1.98 -6.16
N ARG A 87 6.57 1.87 -6.91
CA ARG A 87 5.44 2.77 -6.85
C ARG A 87 4.15 1.96 -6.79
N VAL A 88 3.41 2.08 -5.70
CA VAL A 88 2.07 1.53 -5.55
C VAL A 88 1.06 2.62 -5.85
N GLN A 89 0.33 2.48 -6.93
CA GLN A 89 -0.85 3.26 -7.28
C GLN A 89 -2.06 2.50 -6.72
N PHE A 90 -2.48 2.89 -5.50
CA PHE A 90 -3.39 2.04 -4.76
C PHE A 90 -4.83 2.25 -5.15
N ASN A 91 -5.32 3.49 -5.14
CA ASN A 91 -6.70 3.80 -5.45
C ASN A 91 -6.85 5.24 -5.94
N ASN A 92 -7.54 5.44 -7.05
CA ASN A 92 -7.79 6.75 -7.65
C ASN A 92 -9.28 7.15 -7.69
N SER A 93 -10.14 6.48 -6.94
CA SER A 93 -11.60 6.70 -6.99
C SER A 93 -12.02 8.13 -6.64
N ILE A 94 -11.23 8.84 -5.82
CA ILE A 94 -11.53 10.21 -5.40
C ILE A 94 -10.53 11.25 -5.90
N GLY A 95 -9.55 10.85 -6.70
CA GLY A 95 -8.55 11.73 -7.29
C GLY A 95 -7.23 11.02 -7.59
N PRO A 96 -6.20 11.74 -8.09
CA PRO A 96 -4.94 11.16 -8.50
C PRO A 96 -4.22 10.48 -7.32
N TYR A 97 -3.42 9.46 -7.62
CA TYR A 97 -2.62 8.74 -6.61
C TYR A 97 -1.65 9.70 -5.91
N LYS A 98 -1.89 9.94 -4.64
CA LYS A 98 -1.09 10.84 -3.82
C LYS A 98 -0.55 10.10 -2.59
N GLY A 99 0.75 10.22 -2.35
CA GLY A 99 1.46 9.69 -1.18
C GLY A 99 2.94 9.97 -1.27
N GLY A 100 3.64 9.89 -0.14
CA GLY A 100 5.06 10.16 -0.04
C GLY A 100 5.97 9.02 -0.52
N LEU A 101 7.28 9.26 -0.44
CA LEU A 101 8.33 8.28 -0.67
C LEU A 101 8.94 7.85 0.68
N ARG A 102 9.30 6.57 0.78
CA ARG A 102 10.02 6.01 1.93
C ARG A 102 11.32 5.35 1.47
N PHE A 103 12.45 5.82 1.98
CA PHE A 103 13.76 5.21 1.75
C PHE A 103 14.28 4.60 3.05
N HIS A 104 14.31 3.27 3.11
CA HIS A 104 14.76 2.52 4.28
C HIS A 104 15.05 1.07 3.89
N PRO A 105 16.07 0.41 4.49
CA PRO A 105 16.40 -0.99 4.17
C PRO A 105 15.25 -2.00 4.33
N SER A 106 14.28 -1.72 5.20
CA SER A 106 13.11 -2.58 5.40
C SER A 106 12.03 -2.42 4.35
N VAL A 107 12.19 -1.51 3.38
CA VAL A 107 11.17 -1.30 2.34
C VAL A 107 11.11 -2.50 1.41
N ASN A 108 9.92 -3.06 1.31
CA ASN A 108 9.55 -4.11 0.39
C ASN A 108 8.14 -3.86 -0.16
N LEU A 109 7.62 -4.73 -1.01
CA LEU A 109 6.31 -4.56 -1.61
C LEU A 109 5.18 -4.58 -0.56
N SER A 110 5.24 -5.49 0.42
CA SER A 110 4.25 -5.59 1.50
C SER A 110 4.13 -4.27 2.27
N VAL A 111 5.28 -3.71 2.68
CA VAL A 111 5.35 -2.41 3.37
C VAL A 111 4.74 -1.29 2.53
N LEU A 112 5.01 -1.23 1.24
CA LEU A 112 4.48 -0.16 0.39
C LEU A 112 3.01 -0.36 0.02
N LYS A 113 2.54 -1.59 -0.06
CA LYS A 113 1.11 -1.89 -0.23
C LYS A 113 0.32 -1.48 1.00
N PHE A 114 0.77 -1.84 2.22
CA PHE A 114 0.06 -1.40 3.42
C PHE A 114 0.04 0.12 3.54
N LEU A 115 1.17 0.79 3.30
CA LEU A 115 1.24 2.25 3.35
C LEU A 115 0.37 2.93 2.26
N GLY A 116 0.24 2.33 1.09
CA GLY A 116 -0.63 2.81 0.02
C GLY A 116 -2.11 2.62 0.33
N PHE A 117 -2.45 1.48 0.94
CA PHE A 117 -3.78 1.17 1.43
C PHE A 117 -4.23 2.16 2.50
N GLU A 118 -3.45 2.34 3.56
CA GLU A 118 -3.73 3.32 4.61
C GLU A 118 -3.81 4.75 4.08
N GLN A 119 -2.94 5.10 3.12
CA GLN A 119 -2.93 6.42 2.50
C GLN A 119 -4.25 6.73 1.78
N THR A 120 -4.92 5.72 1.22
CA THR A 120 -6.24 5.88 0.59
C THR A 120 -7.27 6.37 1.61
N PHE A 121 -7.35 5.74 2.78
CA PHE A 121 -8.27 6.15 3.84
C PHE A 121 -7.88 7.50 4.45
N LYS A 122 -6.58 7.69 4.72
CA LYS A 122 -6.08 8.96 5.24
C LYS A 122 -6.43 10.15 4.34
N ASN A 123 -6.24 10.01 3.03
CA ASN A 123 -6.54 11.07 2.08
C ASN A 123 -8.06 11.31 1.97
N SER A 124 -8.89 10.26 2.04
CA SER A 124 -10.34 10.40 1.99
C SER A 124 -10.91 11.24 3.12
N LEU A 125 -10.26 11.23 4.29
CA LEU A 125 -10.66 12.01 5.47
C LEU A 125 -10.32 13.51 5.35
N THR A 126 -9.51 13.91 4.37
CA THR A 126 -9.14 15.34 4.19
C THR A 126 -10.22 16.16 3.48
N GLY A 127 -11.16 15.50 2.81
CA GLY A 127 -12.15 16.16 1.93
C GLY A 127 -11.58 16.66 0.61
N LEU A 128 -10.28 16.44 0.35
CA LEU A 128 -9.64 16.85 -0.91
C LEU A 128 -9.72 15.72 -1.95
N PRO A 129 -9.75 16.04 -3.26
CA PRO A 129 -9.83 15.06 -4.34
C PRO A 129 -8.47 14.36 -4.55
N MET A 130 -8.04 13.56 -3.60
CA MET A 130 -6.77 12.83 -3.60
C MET A 130 -7.01 11.34 -3.37
N GLY A 131 -6.54 10.52 -4.30
CA GLY A 131 -6.45 9.07 -4.14
C GLY A 131 -5.27 8.64 -3.27
N GLY A 132 -5.08 7.33 -3.14
CA GLY A 132 -3.99 6.73 -2.36
C GLY A 132 -2.87 6.19 -3.24
N GLY A 133 -1.63 6.45 -2.82
CA GLY A 133 -0.45 5.88 -3.45
C GLY A 133 0.75 5.95 -2.53
N LYS A 134 1.76 5.13 -2.79
CA LYS A 134 3.01 5.11 -2.03
C LYS A 134 4.18 4.69 -2.91
N GLY A 135 5.31 5.33 -2.71
CA GLY A 135 6.57 4.93 -3.34
C GLY A 135 7.67 4.70 -2.33
N GLY A 136 8.76 4.12 -2.75
CA GLY A 136 9.93 3.93 -1.90
C GLY A 136 10.96 2.97 -2.46
N SER A 137 12.03 2.80 -1.69
CA SER A 137 13.15 1.93 -2.02
C SER A 137 13.79 1.37 -0.76
N ASP A 138 14.45 0.23 -0.89
CA ASP A 138 15.33 -0.37 0.12
C ASP A 138 16.66 0.39 0.33
N PHE A 139 16.82 1.54 -0.32
CA PHE A 139 17.93 2.45 -0.14
C PHE A 139 18.04 2.95 1.31
N ASN A 140 19.23 2.85 1.88
CA ASN A 140 19.55 3.40 3.21
C ASN A 140 20.26 4.75 3.07
N PRO A 141 19.62 5.89 3.37
CA PRO A 141 20.27 7.20 3.30
C PRO A 141 21.25 7.47 4.45
N LYS A 142 21.20 6.67 5.55
CA LYS A 142 22.10 6.88 6.68
C LYS A 142 23.56 6.61 6.29
N GLY A 143 24.43 7.56 6.59
CA GLY A 143 25.88 7.47 6.31
C GLY A 143 26.22 7.67 4.84
N LYS A 144 25.29 8.14 4.02
CA LYS A 144 25.51 8.53 2.63
C LYS A 144 25.80 10.03 2.53
N SER A 145 26.69 10.39 1.61
CA SER A 145 26.91 11.80 1.29
C SER A 145 25.71 12.39 0.56
N ASP A 146 25.57 13.72 0.57
CA ASP A 146 24.51 14.42 -0.17
C ASP A 146 24.58 14.12 -1.68
N ASN A 147 25.78 13.95 -2.22
CA ASN A 147 26.01 13.59 -3.61
C ASN A 147 25.55 12.16 -3.93
N GLU A 148 25.80 11.19 -3.04
CA GLU A 148 25.29 9.82 -3.17
C GLU A 148 23.77 9.79 -3.14
N VAL A 149 23.16 10.50 -2.17
CA VAL A 149 21.69 10.62 -2.09
C VAL A 149 21.12 11.27 -3.34
N MET A 150 21.76 12.32 -3.85
CA MET A 150 21.33 13.00 -5.08
C MET A 150 21.37 12.06 -6.28
N ARG A 151 22.49 11.33 -6.50
CA ARG A 151 22.61 10.36 -7.60
C ARG A 151 21.55 9.26 -7.51
N PHE A 152 21.33 8.73 -6.30
CA PHE A 152 20.26 7.77 -6.08
C PHE A 152 18.88 8.37 -6.42
N CYS A 153 18.56 9.56 -5.92
CA CYS A 153 17.27 10.21 -6.18
C CYS A 153 17.05 10.51 -7.67
N GLN A 154 18.07 10.94 -8.39
CA GLN A 154 17.99 11.18 -9.84
C GLN A 154 17.65 9.89 -10.58
N SER A 155 18.35 8.79 -10.27
CA SER A 155 18.06 7.48 -10.87
C SER A 155 16.65 7.00 -10.50
N PHE A 156 16.25 7.12 -9.23
CA PHE A 156 14.92 6.72 -8.76
C PHE A 156 13.80 7.51 -9.47
N MET A 157 13.96 8.83 -9.62
CA MET A 157 12.94 9.69 -10.22
C MET A 157 12.83 9.54 -11.74
N THR A 158 13.86 9.00 -12.40
CA THR A 158 13.79 8.68 -13.84
C THR A 158 12.79 7.56 -14.12
N GLU A 159 12.61 6.64 -13.18
CA GLU A 159 11.74 5.47 -13.32
C GLU A 159 10.33 5.70 -12.72
N LEU A 160 10.19 6.71 -11.87
CA LEU A 160 8.93 7.01 -11.18
C LEU A 160 7.96 7.83 -12.05
#